data_ad353d09de51b19295083c2f22b36b5f
#
_entry.id   ad353d09de51b19295083c2f22b36b5f
#
_cell.length_a   1.000
_cell.length_b   1.000
_cell.length_c   1.000
_cell.angle_alpha   90.00
_cell.angle_beta   90.00
_cell.angle_gamma   90.00
#
_symmetry.space_group_name_H-M   'P 1'
#
loop_
_entity.id
_entity.type
_entity.pdbx_description
1 polymer ?
#
loop_
_entity_poly.entity_id
_entity_poly.type
_entity_poly.pdbx_seq_one_letter_code
_entity_poly.pdbx_strand_id
1 'polypeptide(L)'
;MLLNEKNSRLTLCGELALLVAVIINSFSVVLMLYSGSGISAISSVPFAFSEAFPKLTLGTWTYIFQGLLIASLMYLRKKFIASYMFSFVVGFVFSQFLDLFELYINMLPQAFSWRVLYFIVSYILICIGIALSNRCGLPIIPTDLFPRELSAIIKIEYAKIKITFDVTCLAITALLTLFLLGHIDGLGIGTILAAFTMGKGVAYAGQYLDKNFHFMPYLQKN
;
A
#
# COMPACT_ATOMS: atom_id res chain seq x y z
N MET A 1 21.32 6.50 -33.91
CA MET A 1 21.05 7.56 -32.92
C MET A 1 20.20 7.07 -31.73
N LEU A 2 20.02 5.75 -31.56
CA LEU A 2 19.19 5.15 -30.50
C LEU A 2 19.99 4.46 -29.36
N LEU A 3 21.30 4.58 -29.33
CA LEU A 3 22.17 3.91 -28.35
C LEU A 3 22.61 4.79 -27.17
N ASN A 4 22.23 6.07 -27.13
CA ASN A 4 22.76 7.02 -26.13
C ASN A 4 21.78 7.41 -25.00
N GLU A 5 20.51 7.00 -25.08
CA GLU A 5 19.54 7.30 -24.00
C GLU A 5 19.60 6.34 -22.82
N LYS A 6 20.23 5.17 -22.98
CA LYS A 6 20.32 4.14 -21.93
C LYS A 6 21.34 4.48 -20.83
N ASN A 7 22.19 5.46 -21.06
CA ASN A 7 23.33 5.79 -20.17
C ASN A 7 23.09 6.95 -19.18
N SER A 8 21.89 7.56 -19.18
CA SER A 8 21.58 8.69 -18.29
C SER A 8 20.71 8.33 -17.08
N ARG A 9 20.19 7.09 -17.00
CA ARG A 9 19.33 6.69 -15.89
C ARG A 9 20.15 6.29 -14.67
N LEU A 10 19.80 6.87 -13.52
CA LEU A 10 20.41 6.50 -12.24
C LEU A 10 20.03 5.07 -11.88
N THR A 11 21.02 4.22 -11.61
CA THR A 11 20.79 2.85 -11.15
C THR A 11 20.51 2.86 -9.65
N LEU A 12 19.32 2.42 -9.25
CA LEU A 12 18.93 2.24 -7.85
C LEU A 12 18.94 0.77 -7.47
N CYS A 13 19.43 0.50 -6.27
CA CYS A 13 19.39 -0.82 -5.65
C CYS A 13 17.92 -1.18 -5.33
N GLY A 14 17.47 -2.36 -5.77
CA GLY A 14 16.09 -2.83 -5.55
C GLY A 14 15.76 -3.00 -4.07
N GLU A 15 16.73 -3.47 -3.27
CA GLU A 15 16.58 -3.65 -1.82
C GLU A 15 16.39 -2.30 -1.11
N LEU A 16 17.15 -1.29 -1.50
CA LEU A 16 17.00 0.06 -0.96
C LEU A 16 15.64 0.65 -1.36
N ALA A 17 15.24 0.46 -2.62
CA ALA A 17 13.94 0.92 -3.09
C ALA A 17 12.78 0.26 -2.33
N LEU A 18 12.87 -1.03 -2.03
CA LEU A 18 11.88 -1.75 -1.22
C LEU A 18 11.84 -1.21 0.22
N LEU A 19 12.99 -1.03 0.87
CA LEU A 19 13.05 -0.50 2.23
C LEU A 19 12.43 0.91 2.32
N VAL A 20 12.82 1.79 1.40
CA VAL A 20 12.27 3.14 1.31
C VAL A 20 10.76 3.11 1.05
N ALA A 21 10.30 2.23 0.17
CA ALA A 21 8.87 2.07 -0.13
C ALA A 21 8.08 1.60 1.10
N VAL A 22 8.59 0.64 1.87
CA VAL A 22 7.96 0.13 3.10
C VAL A 22 7.81 1.26 4.13
N ILE A 23 8.89 2.02 4.37
CA ILE A 23 8.87 3.14 5.33
C ILE A 23 7.91 4.24 4.87
N ILE A 24 7.99 4.65 3.60
CA ILE A 24 7.12 5.70 3.05
C ILE A 24 5.65 5.27 3.10
N ASN A 25 5.34 4.04 2.69
CA ASN A 25 3.95 3.56 2.66
C ASN A 25 3.36 3.45 4.06
N SER A 26 4.09 2.88 5.03
CA SER A 26 3.59 2.77 6.42
C SER A 26 3.37 4.13 7.06
N PHE A 27 4.33 5.05 6.93
CA PHE A 27 4.17 6.43 7.40
C PHE A 27 2.97 7.12 6.75
N SER A 28 2.83 6.99 5.44
CA SER A 28 1.78 7.66 4.68
C SER A 28 0.38 7.15 5.02
N VAL A 29 0.22 5.84 5.28
CA VAL A 29 -1.06 5.27 5.72
C VAL A 29 -1.48 5.87 7.06
N VAL A 30 -0.57 5.95 8.02
CA VAL A 30 -0.83 6.55 9.34
C VAL A 30 -1.09 8.05 9.21
N LEU A 31 -0.32 8.77 8.39
CA LEU A 31 -0.52 10.20 8.15
C LEU A 31 -1.88 10.48 7.49
N MET A 32 -2.32 9.61 6.57
CA MET A 32 -3.61 9.72 5.91
C MET A 32 -4.75 9.53 6.91
N LEU A 33 -4.66 8.54 7.79
CA LEU A 33 -5.60 8.33 8.89
C LEU A 33 -5.64 9.56 9.81
N TYR A 34 -4.47 10.05 10.22
CA TYR A 34 -4.33 11.21 11.11
C TYR A 34 -4.86 12.52 10.50
N SER A 35 -4.91 12.62 9.17
CA SER A 35 -5.54 13.77 8.49
C SER A 35 -7.03 13.90 8.80
N GLY A 36 -7.67 12.82 9.29
CA GLY A 36 -9.12 12.75 9.52
C GLY A 36 -9.97 12.75 8.24
N SER A 37 -9.33 12.61 7.07
CA SER A 37 -10.02 12.47 5.78
C SER A 37 -10.34 11.00 5.45
N GLY A 38 -10.04 10.09 6.38
CA GLY A 38 -10.13 8.66 6.27
C GLY A 38 -8.77 8.00 6.03
N ILE A 39 -8.73 6.69 5.92
CA ILE A 39 -7.52 5.88 5.68
C ILE A 39 -7.47 5.42 4.22
N SER A 40 -6.33 4.87 3.76
CA SER A 40 -6.27 4.26 2.43
C SER A 40 -7.25 3.10 2.30
N ALA A 41 -7.90 2.94 1.14
CA ALA A 41 -8.99 1.99 0.95
C ALA A 41 -8.62 0.55 1.37
N ILE A 42 -7.43 0.08 1.00
CA ILE A 42 -6.99 -1.28 1.35
C ILE A 42 -6.69 -1.44 2.86
N SER A 43 -6.22 -0.37 3.51
CA SER A 43 -5.92 -0.38 4.94
C SER A 43 -7.17 -0.16 5.80
N SER A 44 -8.30 0.22 5.19
CA SER A 44 -9.56 0.46 5.92
C SER A 44 -10.14 -0.83 6.52
N VAL A 45 -9.94 -1.99 5.87
CA VAL A 45 -10.42 -3.28 6.39
C VAL A 45 -9.74 -3.64 7.71
N PRO A 46 -8.39 -3.71 7.81
CA PRO A 46 -7.73 -3.96 9.09
C PRO A 46 -7.99 -2.84 10.11
N PHE A 47 -8.17 -1.60 9.70
CA PHE A 47 -8.55 -0.50 10.59
C PHE A 47 -9.93 -0.75 11.21
N ALA A 48 -10.93 -1.15 10.46
CA ALA A 48 -12.25 -1.49 11.01
C ALA A 48 -12.16 -2.60 12.09
N PHE A 49 -11.28 -3.57 11.89
CA PHE A 49 -11.03 -4.61 12.88
C PHE A 49 -10.30 -4.08 14.12
N SER A 50 -9.33 -3.16 13.97
CA SER A 50 -8.64 -2.57 15.13
C SER A 50 -9.57 -1.72 15.98
N GLU A 51 -10.50 -0.98 15.37
CA GLU A 51 -11.53 -0.23 16.12
C GLU A 51 -12.53 -1.15 16.82
N ALA A 52 -12.99 -2.22 16.14
CA ALA A 52 -13.94 -3.16 16.72
C ALA A 52 -13.32 -4.05 17.81
N PHE A 53 -12.04 -4.37 17.69
CA PHE A 53 -11.30 -5.25 18.58
C PHE A 53 -9.96 -4.64 19.02
N PRO A 54 -9.97 -3.64 19.94
CA PRO A 54 -8.81 -2.84 20.30
C PRO A 54 -7.74 -3.59 21.13
N LYS A 55 -7.91 -4.90 21.34
CA LYS A 55 -6.90 -5.77 21.95
C LYS A 55 -5.67 -5.98 21.03
N LEU A 56 -5.84 -5.81 19.74
CA LEU A 56 -4.79 -5.94 18.74
C LEU A 56 -4.60 -4.59 18.04
N THR A 57 -3.35 -4.25 17.75
CA THR A 57 -2.97 -3.01 17.06
C THR A 57 -3.38 -3.00 15.60
N LEU A 58 -3.42 -1.81 14.97
CA LEU A 58 -3.63 -1.65 13.54
C LEU A 58 -2.62 -2.47 12.73
N GLY A 59 -1.33 -2.46 13.12
CA GLY A 59 -0.30 -3.25 12.46
C GLY A 59 -0.56 -4.75 12.57
N THR A 60 -0.96 -5.24 13.75
CA THR A 60 -1.29 -6.66 13.93
C THR A 60 -2.46 -7.10 13.04
N TRP A 61 -3.55 -6.33 13.00
CA TRP A 61 -4.68 -6.61 12.10
C TRP A 61 -4.29 -6.52 10.63
N THR A 62 -3.44 -5.56 10.27
CA THR A 62 -2.89 -5.44 8.93
C THR A 62 -2.09 -6.68 8.55
N TYR A 63 -1.26 -7.22 9.47
CA TYR A 63 -0.50 -8.44 9.22
C TYR A 63 -1.39 -9.67 9.02
N ILE A 64 -2.45 -9.81 9.83
CA ILE A 64 -3.45 -10.88 9.66
C ILE A 64 -4.13 -10.75 8.29
N PHE A 65 -4.57 -9.55 7.91
CA PHE A 65 -5.19 -9.30 6.62
C PHE A 65 -4.23 -9.63 5.45
N GLN A 66 -2.98 -9.28 5.56
CA GLN A 66 -1.94 -9.63 4.59
C GLN A 66 -1.77 -11.15 4.44
N GLY A 67 -1.85 -11.89 5.53
CA GLY A 67 -1.85 -13.36 5.52
C GLY A 67 -3.02 -13.93 4.71
N LEU A 68 -4.22 -13.38 4.89
CA LEU A 68 -5.40 -13.77 4.12
C LEU A 68 -5.24 -13.46 2.62
N LEU A 69 -4.64 -12.32 2.26
CA LEU A 69 -4.34 -11.99 0.86
C LEU A 69 -3.35 -12.96 0.23
N ILE A 70 -2.28 -13.32 0.93
CA ILE A 70 -1.31 -14.33 0.46
C ILE A 70 -1.97 -15.69 0.29
N ALA A 71 -2.76 -16.14 1.26
CA ALA A 71 -3.48 -17.40 1.17
C ALA A 71 -4.44 -17.41 -0.04
N SER A 72 -5.16 -16.31 -0.27
CA SER A 72 -6.03 -16.14 -1.43
C SER A 72 -5.28 -16.21 -2.76
N LEU A 73 -4.10 -15.60 -2.86
CA LEU A 73 -3.25 -15.68 -4.06
C LEU A 73 -2.75 -17.10 -4.31
N MET A 74 -2.31 -17.80 -3.26
CA MET A 74 -1.88 -19.21 -3.39
C MET A 74 -3.04 -20.11 -3.86
N TYR A 75 -4.24 -19.88 -3.33
CA TYR A 75 -5.45 -20.60 -3.74
C TYR A 75 -5.79 -20.33 -5.22
N LEU A 76 -5.78 -19.08 -5.66
CA LEU A 76 -6.06 -18.70 -7.06
C LEU A 76 -5.04 -19.28 -8.03
N ARG A 77 -3.76 -19.29 -7.67
CA ARG A 77 -2.69 -19.88 -8.51
C ARG A 77 -2.60 -21.40 -8.42
N LYS A 78 -3.28 -22.04 -7.45
CA LYS A 78 -3.20 -23.47 -7.17
C LYS A 78 -1.76 -23.98 -7.02
N LYS A 79 -0.85 -23.12 -6.58
CA LYS A 79 0.59 -23.41 -6.42
C LYS A 79 1.13 -22.69 -5.19
N PHE A 80 2.02 -23.38 -4.46
CA PHE A 80 2.83 -22.74 -3.45
C PHE A 80 3.95 -21.94 -4.12
N ILE A 81 4.05 -20.64 -3.82
CA ILE A 81 5.05 -19.75 -4.39
C ILE A 81 5.90 -19.20 -3.23
N ALA A 82 7.16 -19.63 -3.14
CA ALA A 82 8.06 -19.23 -2.07
C ALA A 82 8.25 -17.70 -1.99
N SER A 83 8.21 -17.00 -3.13
CA SER A 83 8.28 -15.54 -3.18
C SER A 83 7.16 -14.84 -2.37
N TYR A 84 5.97 -15.46 -2.27
CA TYR A 84 4.87 -14.89 -1.47
C TYR A 84 5.15 -15.00 0.04
N MET A 85 5.92 -16.00 0.47
CA MET A 85 6.36 -16.09 1.87
C MET A 85 7.33 -14.95 2.22
N PHE A 86 8.23 -14.58 1.31
CA PHE A 86 9.07 -13.38 1.50
C PHE A 86 8.24 -12.10 1.55
N SER A 87 7.20 -11.98 0.72
CA SER A 87 6.26 -10.85 0.82
C SER A 87 5.59 -10.78 2.18
N PHE A 88 5.28 -11.93 2.79
CA PHE A 88 4.72 -11.97 4.14
C PHE A 88 5.70 -11.45 5.20
N VAL A 89 7.00 -11.74 5.07
CA VAL A 89 8.04 -11.15 5.93
C VAL A 89 8.13 -9.64 5.74
N VAL A 90 8.11 -9.16 4.49
CA VAL A 90 8.08 -7.71 4.20
C VAL A 90 6.83 -7.06 4.78
N GLY A 91 5.70 -7.76 4.71
CA GLY A 91 4.43 -7.34 5.34
C GLY A 91 4.51 -7.22 6.85
N PHE A 92 5.23 -8.13 7.52
CA PHE A 92 5.50 -8.02 8.96
C PHE A 92 6.26 -6.73 9.29
N VAL A 93 7.33 -6.45 8.57
CA VAL A 93 8.11 -5.21 8.76
C VAL A 93 7.24 -3.96 8.54
N PHE A 94 6.42 -3.95 7.49
CA PHE A 94 5.48 -2.88 7.22
C PHE A 94 4.50 -2.67 8.40
N SER A 95 3.97 -3.74 8.95
CA SER A 95 3.02 -3.71 10.07
C SER A 95 3.65 -3.17 11.36
N GLN A 96 4.93 -3.51 11.61
CA GLN A 96 5.67 -2.93 12.75
C GLN A 96 5.91 -1.42 12.57
N PHE A 97 6.18 -0.97 11.35
CA PHE A 97 6.29 0.47 11.07
C PHE A 97 4.95 1.19 11.19
N LEU A 98 3.82 0.56 10.85
CA LEU A 98 2.50 1.15 11.11
C LEU A 98 2.33 1.47 12.59
N ASP A 99 2.53 0.48 13.45
CA ASP A 99 2.38 0.64 14.91
C ASP A 99 3.38 1.68 15.46
N LEU A 100 4.62 1.66 14.96
CA LEU A 100 5.64 2.64 15.34
C LEU A 100 5.21 4.07 14.99
N PHE A 101 4.75 4.32 13.76
CA PHE A 101 4.34 5.66 13.34
C PHE A 101 3.05 6.10 14.04
N GLU A 102 2.13 5.19 14.34
CA GLU A 102 0.91 5.48 15.10
C GLU A 102 1.23 6.03 16.50
N LEU A 103 2.29 5.53 17.15
CA LEU A 103 2.73 6.04 18.46
C LEU A 103 3.21 7.51 18.41
N TYR A 104 3.85 7.91 17.31
CA TYR A 104 4.48 9.25 17.20
C TYR A 104 3.65 10.27 16.45
N ILE A 105 2.65 9.86 15.66
CA ILE A 105 1.90 10.77 14.80
C ILE A 105 1.16 11.86 15.57
N ASN A 106 0.75 11.58 16.81
CA ASN A 106 0.03 12.51 17.68
C ASN A 106 0.82 13.77 18.08
N MET A 107 2.13 13.81 17.80
CA MET A 107 2.96 15.00 18.01
C MET A 107 2.72 16.09 16.95
N LEU A 108 2.05 15.76 15.87
CA LEU A 108 1.79 16.71 14.78
C LEU A 108 0.56 17.58 15.08
N PRO A 109 0.56 18.88 14.65
CA PRO A 109 -0.54 19.79 14.88
C PRO A 109 -1.80 19.36 14.12
N GLN A 110 -2.98 19.55 14.74
CA GLN A 110 -4.28 19.12 14.19
C GLN A 110 -5.16 20.25 13.61
N ALA A 111 -4.61 21.46 13.36
CA ALA A 111 -5.37 22.51 12.71
C ALA A 111 -5.85 22.08 11.31
N PHE A 112 -7.02 22.57 10.88
CA PHE A 112 -7.66 22.16 9.63
C PHE A 112 -6.72 22.22 8.40
N SER A 113 -5.94 23.30 8.29
CA SER A 113 -4.97 23.47 7.19
C SER A 113 -3.91 22.37 7.16
N TRP A 114 -3.43 21.92 8.34
CA TRP A 114 -2.47 20.83 8.45
C TRP A 114 -3.09 19.49 8.06
N ARG A 115 -4.34 19.25 8.44
CA ARG A 115 -5.07 18.03 8.07
C ARG A 115 -5.20 17.88 6.56
N VAL A 116 -5.55 18.96 5.85
CA VAL A 116 -5.59 18.96 4.37
C VAL A 116 -4.21 18.70 3.78
N LEU A 117 -3.16 19.33 4.31
CA LEU A 117 -1.79 19.11 3.87
C LEU A 117 -1.37 17.65 4.09
N TYR A 118 -1.68 17.05 5.24
CA TYR A 118 -1.36 15.65 5.53
C TYR A 118 -2.03 14.70 4.55
N PHE A 119 -3.29 14.95 4.20
CA PHE A 119 -3.97 14.16 3.19
C PHE A 119 -3.27 14.23 1.83
N ILE A 120 -2.93 15.43 1.35
CA ILE A 120 -2.27 15.61 0.05
C ILE A 120 -0.88 14.93 0.06
N VAL A 121 -0.09 15.18 1.09
CA VAL A 121 1.25 14.61 1.22
C VAL A 121 1.19 13.08 1.31
N SER A 122 0.31 12.53 2.16
CA SER A 122 0.16 11.09 2.30
C SER A 122 -0.29 10.43 0.99
N TYR A 123 -1.23 11.02 0.27
CA TYR A 123 -1.68 10.51 -1.03
C TYR A 123 -0.53 10.43 -2.04
N ILE A 124 0.27 11.49 -2.16
CA ILE A 124 1.43 11.52 -3.08
C ILE A 124 2.47 10.48 -2.67
N LEU A 125 2.78 10.40 -1.38
CA LEU A 125 3.77 9.46 -0.84
C LEU A 125 3.33 8.00 -1.05
N ILE A 126 2.05 7.67 -0.86
CA ILE A 126 1.51 6.32 -1.14
C ILE A 126 1.67 5.99 -2.63
N CYS A 127 1.34 6.92 -3.53
CA CYS A 127 1.50 6.71 -4.96
C CYS A 127 2.97 6.43 -5.34
N ILE A 128 3.91 7.19 -4.78
CA ILE A 128 5.35 7.00 -5.00
C ILE A 128 5.83 5.67 -4.38
N GLY A 129 5.44 5.38 -3.15
CA GLY A 129 5.85 4.18 -2.43
C GLY A 129 5.38 2.89 -3.13
N ILE A 130 4.12 2.83 -3.58
CA ILE A 130 3.60 1.70 -4.35
C ILE A 130 4.31 1.60 -5.72
N ALA A 131 4.58 2.74 -6.37
CA ALA A 131 5.29 2.75 -7.64
C ALA A 131 6.73 2.25 -7.52
N LEU A 132 7.44 2.59 -6.42
CA LEU A 132 8.76 2.07 -6.06
C LEU A 132 8.71 0.56 -5.78
N SER A 133 7.77 0.12 -4.93
CA SER A 133 7.56 -1.29 -4.61
C SER A 133 7.38 -2.12 -5.88
N ASN A 134 6.54 -1.66 -6.81
CA ASN A 134 6.25 -2.39 -8.04
C ASN A 134 7.47 -2.53 -8.98
N ARG A 135 8.54 -1.75 -8.77
CA ARG A 135 9.75 -1.70 -9.61
C ARG A 135 11.02 -2.25 -8.97
N CYS A 136 10.99 -2.50 -7.66
CA CYS A 136 12.17 -2.97 -6.93
C CYS A 136 12.68 -4.36 -7.38
N GLY A 137 11.86 -5.15 -8.10
CA GLY A 137 12.20 -6.50 -8.54
C GLY A 137 12.21 -7.56 -7.43
N LEU A 138 11.78 -7.20 -6.23
CA LEU A 138 11.75 -8.06 -5.03
C LEU A 138 10.29 -8.36 -4.62
N PRO A 139 10.07 -9.34 -3.73
CA PRO A 139 8.79 -9.54 -3.09
C PRO A 139 8.37 -8.30 -2.32
N ILE A 140 7.17 -7.79 -2.61
CA ILE A 140 6.62 -6.56 -2.04
C ILE A 140 5.58 -6.84 -0.97
N ILE A 141 5.10 -5.81 -0.28
CA ILE A 141 4.04 -5.88 0.72
C ILE A 141 2.82 -6.59 0.13
N PRO A 142 2.20 -7.56 0.84
CA PRO A 142 1.08 -8.36 0.32
C PRO A 142 -0.12 -7.53 -0.15
N THR A 143 -0.39 -6.39 0.47
CA THR A 143 -1.46 -5.46 0.07
C THR A 143 -1.24 -4.86 -1.32
N ASP A 144 0.00 -4.65 -1.73
CA ASP A 144 0.36 -4.17 -3.06
C ASP A 144 0.56 -5.33 -4.04
N LEU A 145 1.05 -6.46 -3.53
CA LEU A 145 1.25 -7.68 -4.31
C LEU A 145 -0.08 -8.23 -4.84
N PHE A 146 -1.13 -8.24 -4.02
CA PHE A 146 -2.41 -8.85 -4.36
C PHE A 146 -3.02 -8.24 -5.64
N PRO A 147 -3.25 -6.94 -5.77
CA PRO A 147 -3.80 -6.37 -6.99
C PRO A 147 -2.85 -6.53 -8.20
N ARG A 148 -1.53 -6.53 -7.99
CA ARG A 148 -0.54 -6.75 -9.05
C ARG A 148 -0.62 -8.18 -9.61
N GLU A 149 -0.61 -9.18 -8.73
CA GLU A 149 -0.68 -10.58 -9.12
C GLU A 149 -2.06 -10.94 -9.71
N LEU A 150 -3.13 -10.37 -9.14
CA LEU A 150 -4.48 -10.56 -9.66
C LEU A 150 -4.61 -10.00 -11.09
N SER A 151 -4.03 -8.81 -11.35
CA SER A 151 -3.95 -8.22 -12.69
C SER A 151 -3.25 -9.16 -13.68
N ALA A 152 -2.13 -9.78 -13.27
CA ALA A 152 -1.40 -10.73 -14.10
C ALA A 152 -2.17 -12.05 -14.34
N ILE A 153 -2.94 -12.55 -13.35
CA ILE A 153 -3.75 -13.76 -13.45
C ILE A 153 -4.93 -13.55 -14.40
N ILE A 154 -5.68 -12.45 -14.22
CA ILE A 154 -6.92 -12.16 -14.96
C ILE A 154 -6.61 -11.47 -16.31
N LYS A 155 -5.37 -10.97 -16.50
CA LYS A 155 -4.93 -10.20 -17.70
C LYS A 155 -5.71 -8.91 -17.91
N ILE A 156 -6.07 -8.24 -16.82
CA ILE A 156 -6.72 -6.92 -16.81
C ILE A 156 -5.71 -5.89 -16.33
N GLU A 157 -5.81 -4.67 -16.86
CA GLU A 157 -4.94 -3.54 -16.49
C GLU A 157 -4.89 -3.31 -14.97
N TYR A 158 -3.67 -3.14 -14.42
CA TYR A 158 -3.43 -2.95 -12.99
C TYR A 158 -4.30 -1.86 -12.37
N ALA A 159 -4.45 -0.71 -13.04
CA ALA A 159 -5.23 0.40 -12.50
C ALA A 159 -6.70 0.02 -12.27
N LYS A 160 -7.29 -0.76 -13.19
CA LYS A 160 -8.68 -1.24 -13.05
C LYS A 160 -8.82 -2.23 -11.89
N ILE A 161 -7.90 -3.20 -11.81
CA ILE A 161 -7.90 -4.17 -10.69
C ILE A 161 -7.70 -3.47 -9.36
N LYS A 162 -6.75 -2.52 -9.28
CA LYS A 162 -6.50 -1.73 -8.06
C LYS A 162 -7.75 -0.97 -7.62
N ILE A 163 -8.42 -0.26 -8.53
CA ILE A 163 -9.65 0.48 -8.23
C ILE A 163 -10.75 -0.49 -7.75
N THR A 164 -10.97 -1.60 -8.46
CA THR A 164 -12.00 -2.58 -8.08
C THR A 164 -11.72 -3.16 -6.70
N PHE A 165 -10.46 -3.49 -6.41
CA PHE A 165 -10.05 -4.03 -5.12
C PHE A 165 -10.22 -3.00 -4.00
N ASP A 166 -9.82 -1.75 -4.22
CA ASP A 166 -10.00 -0.66 -3.27
C ASP A 166 -11.48 -0.40 -2.97
N VAL A 167 -12.34 -0.35 -3.99
CA VAL A 167 -13.80 -0.21 -3.82
C VAL A 167 -14.39 -1.39 -3.06
N THR A 168 -13.92 -2.60 -3.32
CA THR A 168 -14.34 -3.80 -2.56
C THR A 168 -13.95 -3.68 -1.09
N CYS A 169 -12.74 -3.23 -0.79
CA CYS A 169 -12.30 -2.98 0.59
C CYS A 169 -13.16 -1.92 1.27
N LEU A 170 -13.51 -0.82 0.57
CA LEU A 170 -14.42 0.20 1.10
C LEU A 170 -15.79 -0.37 1.47
N ALA A 171 -16.37 -1.17 0.58
CA ALA A 171 -17.66 -1.80 0.82
C ALA A 171 -17.62 -2.74 2.04
N ILE A 172 -16.56 -3.57 2.13
CA ILE A 172 -16.33 -4.45 3.27
C ILE A 172 -16.18 -3.63 4.56
N THR A 173 -15.39 -2.57 4.55
CA THR A 173 -15.19 -1.70 5.72
C THR A 173 -16.48 -1.03 6.16
N ALA A 174 -17.26 -0.48 5.21
CA ALA A 174 -18.55 0.14 5.53
C ALA A 174 -19.50 -0.85 6.20
N LEU A 175 -19.58 -2.09 5.69
CA LEU A 175 -20.38 -3.14 6.30
C LEU A 175 -19.86 -3.53 7.69
N LEU A 176 -18.56 -3.77 7.82
CA LEU A 176 -17.95 -4.15 9.10
C LEU A 176 -18.16 -3.09 10.18
N THR A 177 -17.87 -1.82 9.88
CA THR A 177 -18.01 -0.74 10.86
C THR A 177 -19.46 -0.51 11.22
N LEU A 178 -20.39 -0.57 10.26
CA LEU A 178 -21.81 -0.45 10.53
C LEU A 178 -22.35 -1.57 11.43
N PHE A 179 -21.93 -2.84 11.20
CA PHE A 179 -22.39 -3.98 11.98
C PHE A 179 -21.71 -4.10 13.34
N LEU A 180 -20.41 -3.76 13.43
CA LEU A 180 -19.64 -3.96 14.66
C LEU A 180 -19.62 -2.73 15.56
N LEU A 181 -19.60 -1.51 14.99
CA LEU A 181 -19.52 -0.25 15.73
C LEU A 181 -20.86 0.52 15.75
N GLY A 182 -21.81 0.17 14.90
CA GLY A 182 -23.09 0.87 14.75
C GLY A 182 -23.01 2.19 13.98
N HIS A 183 -21.82 2.57 13.49
CA HIS A 183 -21.60 3.75 12.64
C HIS A 183 -20.45 3.49 11.67
N ILE A 184 -20.37 4.28 10.59
CA ILE A 184 -19.29 4.18 9.62
C ILE A 184 -18.07 4.92 10.20
N ASP A 185 -16.92 4.23 10.27
CA ASP A 185 -15.65 4.78 10.73
C ASP A 185 -14.50 4.46 9.78
N GLY A 186 -13.43 5.29 9.81
CA GLY A 186 -12.25 5.16 8.94
C GLY A 186 -12.49 5.51 7.46
N LEU A 187 -13.76 5.69 7.05
CA LEU A 187 -14.13 6.03 5.68
C LEU A 187 -14.48 7.52 5.59
N GLY A 188 -13.58 8.28 4.97
CA GLY A 188 -13.79 9.70 4.70
C GLY A 188 -13.86 10.01 3.21
N ILE A 189 -14.12 11.29 2.88
CA ILE A 189 -14.09 11.78 1.50
C ILE A 189 -12.73 11.49 0.85
N GLY A 190 -11.64 11.61 1.61
CA GLY A 190 -10.30 11.30 1.15
C GLY A 190 -10.12 9.82 0.79
N THR A 191 -10.69 8.90 1.56
CA THR A 191 -10.64 7.46 1.27
C THR A 191 -11.34 7.13 -0.04
N ILE A 192 -12.54 7.70 -0.26
CA ILE A 192 -13.30 7.51 -1.50
C ILE A 192 -12.51 8.06 -2.70
N LEU A 193 -12.00 9.28 -2.58
CA LEU A 193 -11.20 9.91 -3.63
C LEU A 193 -9.95 9.09 -3.95
N ALA A 194 -9.25 8.61 -2.93
CA ALA A 194 -8.08 7.76 -3.09
C ALA A 194 -8.42 6.44 -3.81
N ALA A 195 -9.50 5.77 -3.44
CA ALA A 195 -9.91 4.50 -4.06
C ALA A 195 -10.10 4.61 -5.58
N PHE A 196 -10.68 5.71 -6.07
CA PHE A 196 -10.91 5.91 -7.50
C PHE A 196 -9.70 6.47 -8.26
N THR A 197 -8.79 7.16 -7.59
CA THR A 197 -7.70 7.89 -8.26
C THR A 197 -6.32 7.30 -8.04
N MET A 198 -6.09 6.57 -6.94
CA MET A 198 -4.77 6.07 -6.54
C MET A 198 -4.15 5.13 -7.59
N GLY A 199 -4.95 4.28 -8.24
CA GLY A 199 -4.47 3.41 -9.32
C GLY A 199 -3.82 4.20 -10.47
N LYS A 200 -4.41 5.34 -10.85
CA LYS A 200 -3.86 6.26 -11.86
C LYS A 200 -2.64 7.00 -11.31
N GLY A 201 -2.70 7.48 -10.07
CA GLY A 201 -1.59 8.15 -9.39
C GLY A 201 -0.33 7.27 -9.35
N VAL A 202 -0.47 5.99 -8.99
CA VAL A 202 0.61 5.01 -9.00
C VAL A 202 1.17 4.80 -10.42
N ALA A 203 0.31 4.76 -11.44
CA ALA A 203 0.74 4.61 -12.82
C ALA A 203 1.57 5.83 -13.28
N TYR A 204 1.15 7.06 -12.96
CA TYR A 204 1.91 8.29 -13.26
C TYR A 204 3.25 8.34 -12.53
N ALA A 205 3.25 8.08 -11.21
CA ALA A 205 4.49 8.02 -10.43
C ALA A 205 5.45 6.96 -11.01
N GLY A 206 4.89 5.83 -11.43
CA GLY A 206 5.65 4.77 -12.06
C GLY A 206 6.29 5.17 -13.37
N GLN A 207 5.58 5.82 -14.27
CA GLN A 207 6.13 6.32 -15.54
C GLN A 207 7.27 7.32 -15.31
N TYR A 208 7.13 8.18 -14.30
CA TYR A 208 8.20 9.11 -13.92
C TYR A 208 9.45 8.38 -13.43
N LEU A 209 9.27 7.35 -12.59
CA LEU A 209 10.37 6.52 -12.09
C LEU A 209 11.08 5.77 -13.23
N ASP A 210 10.33 5.16 -14.15
CA ASP A 210 10.88 4.43 -15.31
C ASP A 210 11.69 5.31 -16.25
N LYS A 211 11.34 6.59 -16.34
CA LYS A 211 12.06 7.56 -17.15
C LYS A 211 13.43 7.92 -16.58
N ASN A 212 13.53 8.04 -15.24
CA ASN A 212 14.70 8.59 -14.58
C ASN A 212 15.58 7.53 -13.91
N PHE A 213 15.01 6.38 -13.53
CA PHE A 213 15.70 5.37 -12.72
C PHE A 213 15.67 3.99 -13.38
N HIS A 214 16.70 3.22 -13.11
CA HIS A 214 16.79 1.80 -13.44
C HIS A 214 16.99 1.01 -12.15
N PHE A 215 16.08 0.08 -11.85
CA PHE A 215 16.11 -0.70 -10.61
C PHE A 215 16.78 -2.05 -10.86
N MET A 216 17.80 -2.37 -10.08
CA MET A 216 18.51 -3.64 -10.13
C MET A 216 18.55 -4.28 -8.74
N PRO A 217 17.85 -5.41 -8.51
CA PRO A 217 17.98 -6.17 -7.28
C PRO A 217 19.34 -6.91 -7.27
N TYR A 218 20.13 -6.74 -6.21
CA TYR A 218 21.39 -7.47 -6.04
C TYR A 218 21.17 -8.92 -5.70
N LEU A 219 20.12 -9.27 -4.95
CA LEU A 219 19.80 -10.62 -4.52
C LEU A 219 19.38 -11.58 -5.66
N GLN A 220 19.07 -11.07 -6.85
CA GLN A 220 18.75 -11.90 -8.01
C GLN A 220 19.92 -12.11 -8.97
N LYS A 221 21.12 -11.63 -8.64
CA LYS A 221 22.29 -11.69 -9.52
C LYS A 221 23.14 -12.97 -9.36
N ASN A 222 22.70 -13.90 -8.47
CA ASN A 222 23.34 -15.20 -8.27
C ASN A 222 22.44 -16.35 -8.72
#